data_0cd5d1cfac595cc5d09f79d36c68b011
#
_entry.id   0cd5d1cfac595cc5d09f79d36c68b011
#
_cell.length_a   1.000
_cell.length_b   1.000
_cell.length_c   1.000
_cell.angle_alpha   90.00
_cell.angle_beta   90.00
_cell.angle_gamma   90.00
#
_symmetry.space_group_name_H-M   'P 1'
#
loop_
_entity.id
_entity.type
_entity.pdbx_description
1 polymer ?
#
loop_
_entity_poly.entity_id
_entity_poly.type
_entity_poly.pdbx_seq_one_letter_code
_entity_poly.pdbx_strand_id
1 'polypeptide(L)'
;MSKDAPVAEGRTHQFTTRSGADTIDVGRKLAGLLKPPQLLLLRGELGTGKTTLVKGIAQALDAAEPEEVTSPTFTLIHEYDGTREGKAVKLFHIDVYRLESERQLETLGLDELLTPDSIVLVEWGDKFKSIRKRATGEIVISSEGGDARKITVTLKE
;
A
#
# COMPACT_ATOMS: atom_id res chain seq x y z
N MET A 1 -5.93 4.83 22.11
CA MET A 1 -6.44 4.98 20.75
C MET A 1 -6.83 3.65 20.16
N SER A 2 -7.91 3.66 19.43
CA SER A 2 -8.38 2.48 18.73
C SER A 2 -7.41 2.11 17.61
N LYS A 3 -7.28 0.80 17.34
CA LYS A 3 -6.50 0.34 16.18
C LYS A 3 -7.12 0.80 14.85
N ASP A 4 -8.38 1.22 14.88
CA ASP A 4 -9.08 1.72 13.71
C ASP A 4 -8.88 3.21 13.49
N ALA A 5 -8.19 3.88 14.42
CA ALA A 5 -7.88 5.30 14.26
C ALA A 5 -6.91 5.50 13.10
N PRO A 6 -7.02 6.63 12.38
CA PRO A 6 -6.08 6.94 11.32
C PRO A 6 -4.65 6.97 11.84
N VAL A 7 -3.70 6.65 10.97
CA VAL A 7 -2.29 6.82 11.25
C VAL A 7 -2.06 8.31 11.49
N ALA A 8 -1.61 8.65 12.65
CA ALA A 8 -1.22 9.97 13.11
C ALA A 8 -1.69 11.18 12.27
N GLU A 9 -1.56 12.35 12.80
CA GLU A 9 -1.91 13.57 12.10
C GLU A 9 -1.08 13.73 10.83
N GLY A 10 -1.78 13.97 9.71
CA GLY A 10 -1.15 14.11 8.41
C GLY A 10 -2.16 14.61 7.39
N ARG A 11 -1.71 14.69 6.15
CA ARG A 11 -2.59 15.06 5.06
C ARG A 11 -3.50 13.91 4.68
N THR A 12 -4.77 14.21 4.47
CA THR A 12 -5.76 13.23 4.06
C THR A 12 -6.30 13.60 2.67
N HIS A 13 -6.33 12.61 1.78
CA HIS A 13 -6.90 12.73 0.45
C HIS A 13 -7.99 11.69 0.29
N GLN A 14 -9.10 12.06 -0.33
CA GLN A 14 -10.19 11.13 -0.59
C GLN A 14 -10.51 11.07 -2.07
N PHE A 15 -10.81 9.86 -2.54
CA PHE A 15 -11.19 9.60 -3.92
C PHE A 15 -12.39 8.66 -3.93
N THR A 16 -13.27 8.84 -4.91
CA THR A 16 -14.39 7.93 -5.15
C THR A 16 -14.20 7.33 -6.54
N THR A 17 -14.37 6.02 -6.64
CA THR A 17 -14.24 5.33 -7.91
C THR A 17 -15.50 4.51 -8.17
N ARG A 18 -15.77 4.21 -9.45
CA ARG A 18 -16.96 3.46 -9.86
C ARG A 18 -16.63 2.23 -10.70
N SER A 19 -15.34 1.99 -10.94
CA SER A 19 -14.89 0.86 -11.76
C SER A 19 -13.45 0.51 -11.39
N GLY A 20 -13.01 -0.67 -11.86
CA GLY A 20 -11.59 -1.03 -11.69
C GLY A 20 -10.68 -0.07 -12.43
N ALA A 21 -11.08 0.41 -13.61
CA ALA A 21 -10.30 1.39 -14.36
C ALA A 21 -10.13 2.69 -13.57
N ASP A 22 -11.19 3.16 -12.90
CA ASP A 22 -11.12 4.33 -12.04
C ASP A 22 -10.15 4.12 -10.88
N THR A 23 -10.17 2.92 -10.29
CA THR A 23 -9.29 2.59 -9.16
C THR A 23 -7.83 2.58 -9.61
N ILE A 24 -7.55 2.07 -10.80
CA ILE A 24 -6.19 2.13 -11.36
C ILE A 24 -5.77 3.59 -11.55
N ASP A 25 -6.67 4.45 -12.05
CA ASP A 25 -6.37 5.87 -12.22
C ASP A 25 -6.06 6.57 -10.89
N VAL A 26 -6.78 6.23 -9.82
CA VAL A 26 -6.48 6.75 -8.49
C VAL A 26 -5.09 6.27 -8.04
N GLY A 27 -4.75 5.01 -8.31
CA GLY A 27 -3.42 4.48 -8.01
C GLY A 27 -2.33 5.31 -8.68
N ARG A 28 -2.52 5.67 -9.94
CA ARG A 28 -1.56 6.52 -10.67
C ARG A 28 -1.39 7.88 -9.98
N LYS A 29 -2.50 8.48 -9.54
CA LYS A 29 -2.45 9.76 -8.83
C LYS A 29 -1.73 9.62 -7.49
N LEU A 30 -1.97 8.53 -6.76
CA LEU A 30 -1.32 8.28 -5.49
C LEU A 30 0.19 8.18 -5.63
N ALA A 31 0.68 7.59 -6.71
CA ALA A 31 2.11 7.48 -6.93
C ALA A 31 2.81 8.84 -6.90
N GLY A 32 2.12 9.89 -7.33
CA GLY A 32 2.65 11.25 -7.28
C GLY A 32 2.70 11.84 -5.87
N LEU A 33 1.92 11.29 -4.95
CA LEU A 33 1.89 11.73 -3.55
C LEU A 33 2.87 10.96 -2.67
N LEU A 34 3.32 9.79 -3.11
CA LEU A 34 4.21 8.94 -2.34
C LEU A 34 5.67 9.29 -2.59
N LYS A 35 6.44 9.43 -1.51
CA LYS A 35 7.86 9.79 -1.58
C LYS A 35 8.68 8.80 -0.76
N PRO A 36 9.65 8.09 -1.36
CA PRO A 36 10.50 7.20 -0.59
C PRO A 36 11.33 7.98 0.45
N PRO A 37 11.66 7.40 1.61
CA PRO A 37 11.18 6.09 2.06
C PRO A 37 9.83 6.20 2.73
N GLN A 38 8.94 5.26 2.48
CA GLN A 38 7.63 5.22 3.11
C GLN A 38 7.20 3.79 3.38
N LEU A 39 6.50 3.60 4.49
CA LEU A 39 5.77 2.37 4.77
C LEU A 39 4.32 2.75 5.02
N LEU A 40 3.42 2.23 4.19
CA LEU A 40 2.00 2.54 4.29
C LEU A 40 1.20 1.27 4.58
N LEU A 41 0.24 1.40 5.49
CA LEU A 41 -0.74 0.35 5.70
C LEU A 41 -1.73 0.40 4.53
N LEU A 42 -1.97 -0.74 3.90
CA LEU A 42 -2.98 -0.87 2.85
C LEU A 42 -4.13 -1.68 3.43
N ARG A 43 -5.26 -1.03 3.67
CA ARG A 43 -6.38 -1.60 4.39
C ARG A 43 -7.63 -1.65 3.51
N GLY A 44 -8.37 -2.71 3.68
CA GLY A 44 -9.63 -2.92 2.97
C GLY A 44 -10.01 -4.38 3.04
N GLU A 45 -11.31 -4.66 3.00
CA GLU A 45 -11.79 -6.03 2.99
C GLU A 45 -11.40 -6.74 1.70
N LEU A 46 -11.46 -8.07 1.72
CA LEU A 46 -11.20 -8.87 0.54
C LEU A 46 -12.12 -8.44 -0.60
N GLY A 47 -11.56 -8.29 -1.79
CA GLY A 47 -12.32 -7.92 -2.97
C GLY A 47 -12.65 -6.44 -3.12
N THR A 48 -12.07 -5.57 -2.27
CA THR A 48 -12.34 -4.12 -2.38
C THR A 48 -11.51 -3.45 -3.47
N GLY A 49 -10.46 -4.10 -3.98
CA GLY A 49 -9.65 -3.53 -5.04
C GLY A 49 -8.26 -3.08 -4.60
N LYS A 50 -7.73 -3.64 -3.50
CA LYS A 50 -6.38 -3.30 -3.03
C LYS A 50 -5.34 -3.59 -4.11
N THR A 51 -5.39 -4.77 -4.71
CA THR A 51 -4.46 -5.13 -5.79
C THR A 51 -4.66 -4.24 -7.01
N THR A 52 -5.91 -3.90 -7.33
CA THR A 52 -6.22 -3.00 -8.45
C THR A 52 -5.58 -1.63 -8.23
N LEU A 53 -5.63 -1.13 -7.00
CA LEU A 53 -5.01 0.14 -6.66
C LEU A 53 -3.49 0.07 -6.85
N VAL A 54 -2.86 -1.02 -6.41
CA VAL A 54 -1.42 -1.22 -6.56
C VAL A 54 -1.03 -1.28 -8.04
N LYS A 55 -1.89 -1.82 -8.91
CA LYS A 55 -1.65 -1.82 -10.36
C LYS A 55 -1.40 -0.39 -10.88
N GLY A 56 -2.22 0.56 -10.43
CA GLY A 56 -2.07 1.96 -10.84
C GLY A 56 -0.81 2.59 -10.29
N ILE A 57 -0.50 2.32 -9.01
CA ILE A 57 0.72 2.84 -8.39
C ILE A 57 1.96 2.33 -9.12
N ALA A 58 2.00 1.02 -9.37
CA ALA A 58 3.15 0.39 -10.04
C ALA A 58 3.32 0.93 -11.47
N GLN A 59 2.22 1.11 -12.19
CA GLN A 59 2.27 1.63 -13.55
C GLN A 59 2.83 3.05 -13.59
N ALA A 60 2.36 3.91 -12.68
CA ALA A 60 2.83 5.31 -12.64
C ALA A 60 4.30 5.42 -12.24
N LEU A 61 4.80 4.46 -11.47
CA LEU A 61 6.22 4.40 -11.10
C LEU A 61 7.07 3.69 -12.17
N ASP A 62 6.44 3.32 -13.28
CA ASP A 62 7.11 2.56 -14.35
C ASP A 62 7.77 1.27 -13.82
N ALA A 63 7.13 0.68 -12.81
CA ALA A 63 7.64 -0.50 -12.12
C ALA A 63 7.05 -1.79 -12.68
N ALA A 64 5.80 -1.75 -13.15
CA ALA A 64 5.13 -2.91 -13.74
C ALA A 64 3.90 -2.45 -14.53
N GLU A 65 3.54 -3.24 -15.55
CA GLU A 65 2.27 -3.04 -16.23
C GLU A 65 1.15 -3.59 -15.35
N PRO A 66 -0.08 -3.07 -15.45
CA PRO A 66 -1.18 -3.51 -14.58
C PRO A 66 -1.39 -5.03 -14.56
N GLU A 67 -1.25 -5.70 -15.70
CA GLU A 67 -1.45 -7.15 -15.78
C GLU A 67 -0.37 -7.96 -15.08
N GLU A 68 0.78 -7.35 -14.77
CA GLU A 68 1.87 -8.01 -14.06
C GLU A 68 1.70 -7.98 -12.55
N VAL A 69 0.81 -7.13 -12.05
CA VAL A 69 0.61 -6.94 -10.61
C VAL A 69 -0.45 -7.92 -10.11
N THR A 70 -0.06 -8.73 -9.14
CA THR A 70 -0.94 -9.72 -8.51
C THR A 70 -0.89 -9.60 -7.00
N SER A 71 -1.84 -10.25 -6.32
CA SER A 71 -1.88 -10.23 -4.85
C SER A 71 -0.73 -11.07 -4.28
N PRO A 72 -0.03 -10.58 -3.24
CA PRO A 72 1.05 -11.33 -2.59
C PRO A 72 0.57 -12.29 -1.50
N THR A 73 -0.70 -12.70 -1.51
CA THR A 73 -1.30 -13.52 -0.44
C THR A 73 -0.51 -14.79 -0.14
N PHE A 74 0.03 -15.45 -1.16
CA PHE A 74 0.78 -16.69 -0.95
C PHE A 74 2.29 -16.50 -0.90
N THR A 75 2.80 -15.49 -1.58
CA THR A 75 4.24 -15.22 -1.67
C THR A 75 4.75 -14.27 -0.59
N LEU A 76 3.85 -13.61 0.12
CA LEU A 76 4.09 -12.62 1.16
C LEU A 76 4.66 -11.30 0.65
N ILE A 77 5.61 -11.31 -0.27
CA ILE A 77 6.26 -10.09 -0.78
C ILE A 77 6.34 -10.13 -2.30
N HIS A 78 5.89 -9.05 -2.93
CA HIS A 78 6.17 -8.78 -4.34
C HIS A 78 7.00 -7.50 -4.43
N GLU A 79 8.09 -7.54 -5.17
CA GLU A 79 8.96 -6.39 -5.40
C GLU A 79 8.86 -5.96 -6.85
N TYR A 80 8.71 -4.66 -7.06
CA TYR A 80 8.68 -4.05 -8.41
C TYR A 80 9.69 -2.92 -8.44
N ASP A 81 10.58 -2.94 -9.41
CA ASP A 81 11.60 -1.91 -9.58
C ASP A 81 11.14 -0.88 -10.61
N GLY A 82 11.14 0.37 -10.22
CA GLY A 82 10.65 1.44 -11.07
C GLY A 82 11.45 2.72 -10.93
N THR A 83 10.84 3.82 -11.34
CA THR A 83 11.45 5.14 -11.25
C THR A 83 10.40 6.17 -10.81
N ARG A 84 10.88 7.21 -10.12
CA ARG A 84 10.07 8.36 -9.75
C ARG A 84 10.91 9.60 -9.94
N GLU A 85 10.44 10.50 -10.82
CA GLU A 85 11.18 11.73 -11.14
C GLU A 85 12.63 11.45 -11.57
N GLY A 86 12.81 10.40 -12.35
CA GLY A 86 14.12 10.03 -12.86
C GLY A 86 15.02 9.26 -11.90
N LYS A 87 14.56 9.01 -10.68
CA LYS A 87 15.33 8.28 -9.67
C LYS A 87 14.76 6.88 -9.48
N ALA A 88 15.65 5.92 -9.24
CA ALA A 88 15.22 4.54 -8.98
C ALA A 88 14.36 4.47 -7.71
N VAL A 89 13.29 3.70 -7.77
CA VAL A 89 12.40 3.45 -6.64
C VAL A 89 12.07 1.96 -6.60
N LYS A 90 11.96 1.42 -5.38
CA LYS A 90 11.52 0.05 -5.17
C LYS A 90 10.14 0.06 -4.54
N LEU A 91 9.20 -0.60 -5.19
CA LEU A 91 7.85 -0.75 -4.66
C LEU A 91 7.69 -2.17 -4.13
N PHE A 92 7.40 -2.28 -2.84
CA PHE A 92 7.11 -3.58 -2.22
C PHE A 92 5.64 -3.65 -1.87
N HIS A 93 5.00 -4.75 -2.27
CA HIS A 93 3.63 -5.05 -1.88
C HIS A 93 3.68 -6.30 -1.02
N ILE A 94 3.31 -6.17 0.25
CA ILE A 94 3.49 -7.19 1.28
C ILE A 94 2.13 -7.54 1.87
N ASP A 95 1.91 -8.84 2.12
CA ASP A 95 0.72 -9.33 2.82
C ASP A 95 1.17 -10.17 4.01
N VAL A 96 0.87 -9.71 5.22
CA VAL A 96 1.26 -10.41 6.45
C VAL A 96 0.09 -11.10 7.13
N TYR A 97 -1.01 -11.33 6.41
CA TYR A 97 -2.20 -11.99 6.96
C TYR A 97 -1.88 -13.32 7.65
N ARG A 98 -0.99 -14.12 7.06
CA ARG A 98 -0.66 -15.46 7.56
C ARG A 98 0.35 -15.46 8.70
N LEU A 99 0.99 -14.33 8.97
CA LEU A 99 1.93 -14.23 10.08
C LEU A 99 1.16 -14.01 11.37
N GLU A 100 1.51 -14.74 12.41
CA GLU A 100 0.76 -14.73 13.67
C GLU A 100 1.51 -14.09 14.83
N SER A 101 2.81 -13.82 14.68
CA SER A 101 3.62 -13.26 15.76
C SER A 101 4.66 -12.28 15.25
N GLU A 102 5.13 -11.40 16.15
CA GLU A 102 6.24 -10.49 15.84
C GLU A 102 7.50 -11.28 15.44
N ARG A 103 7.69 -12.46 16.02
CA ARG A 103 8.84 -13.30 15.69
C ARG A 103 8.79 -13.77 14.24
N GLN A 104 7.60 -14.18 13.77
CA GLN A 104 7.44 -14.56 12.37
C GLN A 104 7.65 -13.35 11.46
N LEU A 105 7.20 -12.18 11.89
CA LEU A 105 7.41 -10.96 11.14
C LEU A 105 8.90 -10.64 10.98
N GLU A 106 9.70 -10.86 12.02
CA GLU A 106 11.14 -10.64 11.95
C GLU A 106 11.81 -11.47 10.86
N THR A 107 11.32 -12.70 10.63
CA THR A 107 11.89 -13.56 9.59
C THR A 107 11.61 -13.05 8.19
N LEU A 108 10.61 -12.18 8.03
CA LEU A 108 10.28 -11.56 6.75
C LEU A 108 11.36 -10.58 6.29
N GLY A 109 12.11 -10.00 7.24
CA GLY A 109 13.18 -9.07 6.91
C GLY A 109 12.70 -7.68 6.54
N LEU A 110 11.60 -7.23 7.16
CA LEU A 110 11.01 -5.93 6.83
C LEU A 110 12.02 -4.77 6.95
N ASP A 111 12.89 -4.80 7.97
CA ASP A 111 13.88 -3.76 8.16
C ASP A 111 14.81 -3.61 6.96
N GLU A 112 15.12 -4.73 6.32
CA GLU A 112 16.02 -4.74 5.16
C GLU A 112 15.36 -4.18 3.92
N LEU A 113 14.02 -4.18 3.87
CA LEU A 113 13.27 -3.63 2.75
C LEU A 113 13.09 -2.11 2.86
N LEU A 114 13.20 -1.56 4.07
CA LEU A 114 12.99 -0.14 4.33
C LEU A 114 14.25 0.67 4.02
N THR A 115 14.58 0.77 2.74
CA THR A 115 15.73 1.53 2.25
C THR A 115 15.30 2.94 1.84
N PRO A 116 16.25 3.87 1.63
CA PRO A 116 15.88 5.25 1.26
C PRO A 116 15.08 5.37 -0.05
N ASP A 117 15.16 4.37 -0.92
CA ASP A 117 14.46 4.40 -2.21
C ASP A 117 13.20 3.54 -2.24
N SER A 118 12.73 3.06 -1.10
CA SER A 118 11.60 2.14 -1.04
C SER A 118 10.27 2.79 -0.70
N ILE A 119 9.21 2.26 -1.31
CA ILE A 119 7.82 2.49 -0.93
C ILE A 119 7.26 1.11 -0.62
N VAL A 120 6.84 0.91 0.63
CA VAL A 120 6.37 -0.39 1.11
C VAL A 120 4.88 -0.30 1.45
N LEU A 121 4.07 -1.12 0.79
CA LEU A 121 2.63 -1.21 1.04
C LEU A 121 2.36 -2.53 1.73
N VAL A 122 1.79 -2.49 2.94
CA VAL A 122 1.59 -3.69 3.75
C VAL A 122 0.11 -3.93 4.01
N GLU A 123 -0.41 -5.05 3.52
CA GLU A 123 -1.76 -5.51 3.84
C GLU A 123 -1.71 -6.28 5.17
N TRP A 124 -2.69 -6.03 6.02
CA TRP A 124 -2.83 -6.65 7.34
C TRP A 124 -1.72 -6.24 8.32
N GLY A 125 -0.94 -5.21 7.97
CA GLY A 125 0.16 -4.75 8.84
C GLY A 125 -0.31 -4.17 10.16
N ASP A 126 -1.55 -3.69 10.22
CA ASP A 126 -2.12 -3.09 11.43
C ASP A 126 -2.26 -4.10 12.59
N LYS A 127 -2.18 -5.40 12.33
CA LYS A 127 -2.19 -6.41 13.40
C LYS A 127 -0.85 -6.47 14.16
N PHE A 128 0.20 -5.84 13.65
CA PHE A 128 1.53 -5.83 14.28
C PHE A 128 1.90 -4.46 14.79
N LYS A 129 2.21 -4.38 16.08
CA LYS A 129 2.62 -3.13 16.71
C LYS A 129 3.86 -2.53 16.07
N SER A 130 4.83 -3.37 15.72
CA SER A 130 6.08 -2.91 15.10
C SER A 130 5.83 -2.23 13.75
N ILE A 131 4.88 -2.75 12.97
CA ILE A 131 4.53 -2.15 11.69
C ILE A 131 3.76 -0.83 11.93
N ARG A 132 2.79 -0.83 12.86
CA ARG A 132 2.07 0.41 13.18
C ARG A 132 2.99 1.54 13.60
N LYS A 133 4.04 1.22 14.35
CA LYS A 133 5.01 2.23 14.80
C LYS A 133 5.80 2.82 13.65
N ARG A 134 6.08 2.04 12.62
CA ARG A 134 6.88 2.47 11.47
C ARG A 134 6.07 3.09 10.36
N ALA A 135 4.76 2.89 10.37
CA ALA A 135 3.91 3.38 9.30
C ALA A 135 3.99 4.89 9.18
N THR A 136 4.22 5.36 7.96
CA THR A 136 4.26 6.79 7.63
C THR A 136 2.96 7.23 6.97
N GLY A 137 2.01 6.34 6.83
CA GLY A 137 0.70 6.65 6.29
C GLY A 137 -0.15 5.41 6.15
N GLU A 138 -1.37 5.60 5.66
CA GLU A 138 -2.26 4.49 5.36
C GLU A 138 -3.15 4.79 4.18
N ILE A 139 -3.53 3.73 3.49
CA ILE A 139 -4.50 3.78 2.39
C ILE A 139 -5.63 2.86 2.78
N VAL A 140 -6.86 3.39 2.84
CA VAL A 140 -8.05 2.61 3.16
C VAL A 140 -8.98 2.61 1.95
N ILE A 141 -9.33 1.43 1.47
CA ILE A 141 -10.29 1.29 0.39
C ILE A 141 -11.51 0.54 0.91
N SER A 142 -12.69 1.12 0.70
CA SER A 142 -13.95 0.54 1.17
C SER A 142 -14.98 0.51 0.06
N SER A 143 -15.87 -0.48 0.13
CA SER A 143 -16.98 -0.60 -0.81
C SER A 143 -18.08 0.40 -0.46
N GLU A 144 -18.60 1.06 -1.48
CA GLU A 144 -19.75 1.97 -1.36
C GLU A 144 -20.99 1.37 -2.05
N GLY A 145 -20.94 0.08 -2.37
CA GLY A 145 -22.00 -0.62 -3.06
C GLY A 145 -21.62 -0.91 -4.52
N GLY A 146 -21.89 -2.13 -4.99
CA GLY A 146 -21.52 -2.54 -6.34
C GLY A 146 -20.05 -2.31 -6.62
N ASP A 147 -19.75 -1.65 -7.71
CA ASP A 147 -18.38 -1.35 -8.13
C ASP A 147 -17.85 -0.02 -7.56
N ALA A 148 -18.67 0.69 -6.79
CA ALA A 148 -18.25 1.96 -6.20
C ALA A 148 -17.32 1.74 -5.02
N ARG A 149 -16.24 2.53 -4.94
CA ARG A 149 -15.25 2.46 -3.86
C ARG A 149 -14.91 3.85 -3.36
N LYS A 150 -14.57 3.92 -2.08
CA LYS A 150 -14.03 5.12 -1.46
C LYS A 150 -12.60 4.81 -1.03
N ILE A 151 -11.68 5.66 -1.44
CA ILE A 151 -10.26 5.49 -1.14
C ILE A 151 -9.81 6.70 -0.33
N THR A 152 -9.30 6.45 0.87
CA THR A 152 -8.80 7.50 1.76
C THR A 152 -7.33 7.26 2.00
N VAL A 153 -6.52 8.28 1.76
CA VAL A 153 -5.07 8.22 1.93
C VAL A 153 -4.68 9.25 2.98
N THR A 154 -4.02 8.80 4.03
CA THR A 154 -3.50 9.68 5.07
C THR A 154 -1.99 9.53 5.11
N LEU A 155 -1.26 10.62 4.92
CA LEU A 155 0.19 10.63 4.90
C LEU A 155 0.70 11.51 6.05
N LYS A 156 1.62 10.98 6.83
CA LYS A 156 2.29 11.76 7.88
C LYS A 156 3.15 12.83 7.25
N GLU A 157 3.19 13.96 7.86
CA GLU A 157 4.07 15.05 7.44
C GLU A 157 5.47 14.90 7.98
#